data_9e6e1aef14b80cd9cb1fd4bc6c6f7db1
#
_entry.id   9e6e1aef14b80cd9cb1fd4bc6c6f7db1
#
_cell.length_a   1.000
_cell.length_b   1.000
_cell.length_c   1.000
_cell.angle_alpha   90.00
_cell.angle_beta   90.00
_cell.angle_gamma   90.00
#
_symmetry.space_group_name_H-M   'P 1'
#
loop_
_entity.id
_entity.type
_entity.pdbx_description
1 polymer ?
#
loop_
_entity_poly.entity_id
_entity_poly.type
_entity_poly.pdbx_seq_one_letter_code
_entity_poly.pdbx_strand_id
1 'polypeptide(L)'
;MTGQIVIHAEAVDAQGNVDVADADVTLTIDTTPQDLITAITVPEDLNGDGILNAAELGTDGSFNAQVALGPDAVDGTVVNVNGTNYTVTAADLTNGYITATLDATAADPVTGQIVIHAEAVDAQGNVDVADADVTLTIDTTPQDLITAITVPEDLNGDGILNAAELGTDGSFNAQVALGPDAVDGTVVNVNGTNYTVTAADLANGYITATLDATAADPVTGQIVIHAEAVDAQGNVDVADADVTVTIDTTPQDLITAITVPEDLNGDGILNAAELGTDGSFNAQVALGPDAVDGTVVNVNGTNYTVTAADLANGYITATLDATAADPVTGQIVIHAEAVDAQGNVDVADADVTLTIDTTPQDLITAITVPEDLNGDGILNA
;
A
#
# COMPACT_ATOMS: atom_id res chain seq x y z
N MET A 1 -60.45 21.68 -15.51
CA MET A 1 -61.89 22.02 -15.45
C MET A 1 -62.53 21.36 -16.66
N THR A 2 -63.37 20.36 -16.42
CA THR A 2 -64.13 19.69 -17.47
C THR A 2 -65.53 20.31 -17.60
N GLY A 3 -65.94 20.72 -18.77
CA GLY A 3 -67.25 21.28 -19.03
C GLY A 3 -67.64 21.12 -20.48
N GLN A 4 -68.97 21.17 -20.75
CA GLN A 4 -69.49 21.13 -22.10
C GLN A 4 -70.13 22.49 -22.46
N ILE A 5 -69.85 22.94 -23.64
CA ILE A 5 -70.56 24.11 -24.28
C ILE A 5 -71.38 23.54 -25.43
N VAL A 6 -72.63 23.75 -25.35
CA VAL A 6 -73.57 23.48 -26.45
C VAL A 6 -73.80 24.79 -27.26
N ILE A 7 -73.45 24.73 -28.49
CA ILE A 7 -73.66 25.87 -29.44
C ILE A 7 -74.94 25.57 -30.23
N HIS A 8 -75.91 26.37 -29.96
CA HIS A 8 -77.15 26.34 -30.66
C HIS A 8 -77.24 27.57 -31.58
N ALA A 9 -77.66 27.42 -32.80
CA ALA A 9 -77.80 28.53 -33.73
C ALA A 9 -79.22 28.53 -34.31
N GLU A 10 -79.86 29.69 -34.26
CA GLU A 10 -81.15 29.93 -34.87
C GLU A 10 -81.12 31.23 -35.68
N ALA A 11 -81.93 31.28 -36.72
CA ALA A 11 -82.17 32.51 -37.51
C ALA A 11 -83.67 32.76 -37.62
N VAL A 12 -84.05 34.03 -37.67
CA VAL A 12 -85.46 34.43 -37.79
C VAL A 12 -85.65 35.17 -39.12
N ASP A 13 -86.65 34.76 -39.95
CA ASP A 13 -86.95 35.39 -41.18
C ASP A 13 -87.74 36.72 -40.96
N ALA A 14 -87.95 37.51 -42.03
CA ALA A 14 -88.67 38.80 -41.97
C ALA A 14 -90.17 38.69 -41.58
N GLN A 15 -90.69 37.47 -41.54
CA GLN A 15 -92.07 37.11 -41.14
C GLN A 15 -92.14 36.61 -39.72
N GLY A 16 -90.98 36.43 -39.02
CA GLY A 16 -90.91 35.98 -37.68
C GLY A 16 -90.79 34.44 -37.49
N ASN A 17 -90.56 33.70 -38.57
CA ASN A 17 -90.35 32.27 -38.48
C ASN A 17 -88.92 31.96 -38.08
N VAL A 18 -88.70 30.98 -37.18
CA VAL A 18 -87.42 30.57 -36.67
C VAL A 18 -86.90 29.36 -37.46
N ASP A 19 -85.70 29.50 -38.01
CA ASP A 19 -84.95 28.42 -38.59
C ASP A 19 -83.82 28.05 -37.59
N VAL A 20 -83.73 26.78 -37.25
CA VAL A 20 -82.77 26.21 -36.23
C VAL A 20 -81.82 25.34 -37.00
N ALA A 21 -80.54 25.41 -36.67
CA ALA A 21 -79.51 24.54 -37.23
C ALA A 21 -79.90 23.03 -36.99
N ASP A 22 -79.63 22.18 -38.02
CA ASP A 22 -80.02 20.78 -38.01
C ASP A 22 -79.56 20.01 -36.78
N ALA A 23 -78.46 20.47 -36.20
CA ALA A 23 -77.91 19.88 -34.94
C ALA A 23 -77.10 20.91 -34.13
N ASP A 24 -77.25 20.87 -32.86
CA ASP A 24 -76.34 21.54 -31.91
C ASP A 24 -74.95 20.99 -31.99
N VAL A 25 -73.94 21.81 -31.83
CA VAL A 25 -72.54 21.41 -31.68
C VAL A 25 -72.20 21.40 -30.23
N THR A 26 -71.77 20.23 -29.69
CA THR A 26 -71.31 20.15 -28.35
C THR A 26 -69.76 20.07 -28.33
N LEU A 27 -69.14 21.03 -27.65
CA LEU A 27 -67.70 21.07 -27.40
C LEU A 27 -67.44 20.66 -25.95
N THR A 28 -66.51 19.76 -25.74
CA THR A 28 -65.99 19.44 -24.40
C THR A 28 -64.73 20.24 -24.17
N ILE A 29 -64.69 20.96 -23.06
CA ILE A 29 -63.49 21.66 -22.57
C ILE A 29 -62.92 20.80 -21.46
N ASP A 30 -61.71 20.29 -21.67
CA ASP A 30 -60.94 19.60 -20.65
C ASP A 30 -59.56 20.26 -20.54
N THR A 31 -59.28 20.83 -19.39
CA THR A 31 -58.01 21.52 -19.07
C THR A 31 -57.33 20.92 -17.85
N THR A 32 -57.72 19.71 -17.45
CA THR A 32 -57.14 19.02 -16.29
C THR A 32 -56.24 17.92 -16.79
N PRO A 33 -54.91 18.03 -16.54
CA PRO A 33 -54.03 16.94 -16.87
C PRO A 33 -54.45 15.64 -16.15
N GLN A 34 -54.27 14.50 -16.82
CA GLN A 34 -54.29 13.18 -16.16
C GLN A 34 -53.01 12.99 -15.38
N ASP A 35 -53.05 12.21 -14.30
CA ASP A 35 -51.89 11.86 -13.50
C ASP A 35 -51.14 10.72 -14.18
N LEU A 36 -50.25 11.07 -15.12
CA LEU A 36 -49.52 10.12 -15.99
C LEU A 36 -48.16 9.75 -15.45
N ILE A 37 -47.48 10.73 -14.77
CA ILE A 37 -46.15 10.54 -14.19
C ILE A 37 -46.08 11.23 -12.83
N THR A 38 -45.25 10.72 -11.92
CA THR A 38 -45.17 11.26 -10.56
C THR A 38 -43.76 11.72 -10.20
N ALA A 39 -42.82 10.84 -10.02
CA ALA A 39 -41.50 11.12 -9.50
C ALA A 39 -40.41 10.69 -10.46
N ILE A 40 -39.23 11.31 -10.31
CA ILE A 40 -38.00 10.90 -10.99
C ILE A 40 -37.03 10.39 -9.93
N THR A 41 -36.37 9.24 -10.21
CA THR A 41 -35.31 8.66 -9.36
C THR A 41 -34.14 8.24 -10.24
N VAL A 42 -32.95 8.21 -9.67
CA VAL A 42 -31.72 7.77 -10.36
C VAL A 42 -31.12 6.61 -9.56
N PRO A 43 -31.29 5.37 -10.04
CA PRO A 43 -30.85 4.18 -9.30
C PRO A 43 -29.35 4.06 -9.12
N GLU A 44 -28.55 4.70 -9.98
CA GLU A 44 -27.10 4.74 -9.91
C GLU A 44 -26.59 5.61 -8.76
N ASP A 45 -27.33 6.61 -8.29
CA ASP A 45 -27.06 7.35 -7.06
C ASP A 45 -27.37 6.46 -5.85
N LEU A 46 -26.39 5.59 -5.53
CA LEU A 46 -26.56 4.52 -4.55
C LEU A 46 -26.64 5.00 -3.12
N ASN A 47 -25.96 6.10 -2.82
CA ASN A 47 -25.91 6.72 -1.50
C ASN A 47 -26.98 7.80 -1.29
N GLY A 48 -27.59 8.29 -2.38
CA GLY A 48 -28.67 9.28 -2.36
C GLY A 48 -28.20 10.70 -2.06
N ASP A 49 -26.93 11.03 -2.34
CA ASP A 49 -26.37 12.35 -2.07
C ASP A 49 -26.56 13.35 -3.22
N GLY A 50 -27.08 12.90 -4.36
CA GLY A 50 -27.29 13.70 -5.56
C GLY A 50 -26.01 13.93 -6.38
N ILE A 51 -24.97 13.15 -6.15
CA ILE A 51 -23.71 13.18 -6.91
C ILE A 51 -23.51 11.79 -7.53
N LEU A 52 -23.20 11.74 -8.82
CA LEU A 52 -22.72 10.52 -9.46
C LEU A 52 -21.20 10.56 -9.55
N ASN A 53 -20.55 9.79 -8.68
CA ASN A 53 -19.10 9.61 -8.69
C ASN A 53 -18.66 8.57 -9.73
N ALA A 54 -17.34 8.33 -9.86
CA ALA A 54 -16.81 7.44 -10.87
C ALA A 54 -17.28 5.97 -10.72
N ALA A 55 -17.51 5.51 -9.49
CA ALA A 55 -17.96 4.14 -9.23
C ALA A 55 -19.44 3.95 -9.55
N GLU A 56 -20.26 4.97 -9.30
CA GLU A 56 -21.70 4.97 -9.56
C GLU A 56 -22.01 5.16 -11.05
N LEU A 57 -21.29 6.07 -11.72
CA LEU A 57 -21.46 6.30 -13.16
C LEU A 57 -20.93 5.12 -14.00
N GLY A 58 -19.90 4.41 -13.52
CA GLY A 58 -19.25 3.35 -14.29
C GLY A 58 -18.40 3.87 -15.45
N THR A 59 -18.18 3.02 -16.44
CA THR A 59 -17.25 3.31 -17.55
C THR A 59 -17.91 3.71 -18.86
N ASP A 60 -19.24 3.61 -18.96
CA ASP A 60 -19.98 3.90 -20.20
C ASP A 60 -20.40 5.36 -20.33
N GLY A 61 -20.22 6.16 -19.27
CA GLY A 61 -20.51 7.60 -19.26
C GLY A 61 -22.00 7.91 -19.36
N SER A 62 -22.87 6.95 -19.07
CA SER A 62 -24.32 7.11 -19.06
C SER A 62 -24.93 6.64 -17.74
N PHE A 63 -26.12 7.14 -17.42
CA PHE A 63 -26.89 6.75 -16.25
C PHE A 63 -28.38 6.71 -16.59
N ASN A 64 -29.20 6.08 -15.74
CA ASN A 64 -30.61 5.91 -15.95
C ASN A 64 -31.43 6.78 -15.01
N ALA A 65 -32.40 7.50 -15.59
CA ALA A 65 -33.49 8.10 -14.84
C ALA A 65 -34.71 7.18 -14.93
N GLN A 66 -35.28 6.83 -13.80
CA GLN A 66 -36.58 6.15 -13.73
C GLN A 66 -37.66 7.17 -13.44
N VAL A 67 -38.64 7.28 -14.36
CA VAL A 67 -39.81 8.13 -14.19
C VAL A 67 -40.97 7.24 -13.77
N ALA A 68 -41.44 7.42 -12.55
CA ALA A 68 -42.56 6.68 -12.01
C ALA A 68 -43.85 7.03 -12.75
N LEU A 69 -44.61 6.00 -13.08
CA LEU A 69 -45.90 6.13 -13.79
C LEU A 69 -47.03 6.38 -12.80
N GLY A 70 -47.85 7.37 -13.13
CA GLY A 70 -49.07 7.69 -12.41
C GLY A 70 -50.22 6.67 -12.71
N PRO A 71 -51.30 6.76 -11.96
CA PRO A 71 -52.43 5.80 -12.07
C PRO A 71 -53.19 5.88 -13.42
N ASP A 72 -53.07 7.02 -14.14
CA ASP A 72 -53.74 7.21 -15.41
C ASP A 72 -52.87 6.84 -16.64
N ALA A 73 -51.61 6.45 -16.42
CA ALA A 73 -50.70 5.99 -17.47
C ALA A 73 -51.18 4.67 -18.09
N VAL A 74 -51.14 4.60 -19.41
CA VAL A 74 -51.53 3.41 -20.19
C VAL A 74 -50.45 3.05 -21.22
N ASP A 75 -50.58 1.85 -21.78
CA ASP A 75 -49.74 1.45 -22.92
C ASP A 75 -49.88 2.41 -24.08
N GLY A 76 -48.76 2.95 -24.58
CA GLY A 76 -48.72 3.96 -25.60
C GLY A 76 -48.64 5.42 -25.06
N THR A 77 -48.77 5.69 -23.76
CA THR A 77 -48.49 7.01 -23.19
C THR A 77 -47.05 7.39 -23.55
N VAL A 78 -46.88 8.64 -23.95
CA VAL A 78 -45.55 9.20 -24.30
C VAL A 78 -45.05 10.11 -23.17
N VAL A 79 -43.91 9.72 -22.60
CA VAL A 79 -43.20 10.53 -21.62
C VAL A 79 -41.99 11.17 -22.28
N ASN A 80 -41.85 12.47 -22.18
CA ASN A 80 -40.69 13.22 -22.63
C ASN A 80 -39.73 13.41 -21.44
N VAL A 81 -38.50 13.00 -21.61
CA VAL A 81 -37.45 13.23 -20.61
C VAL A 81 -36.33 14.02 -21.28
N ASN A 82 -36.08 15.24 -20.83
CA ASN A 82 -35.08 16.14 -21.38
C ASN A 82 -35.13 16.27 -22.92
N GLY A 83 -36.34 16.28 -23.49
CA GLY A 83 -36.55 16.43 -24.94
C GLY A 83 -36.58 15.11 -25.72
N THR A 84 -36.33 13.96 -25.09
CA THR A 84 -36.40 12.62 -25.71
C THR A 84 -37.70 11.92 -25.31
N ASN A 85 -38.42 11.39 -26.31
CA ASN A 85 -39.71 10.72 -26.09
C ASN A 85 -39.51 9.24 -25.84
N TYR A 86 -40.12 8.75 -24.76
CA TYR A 86 -40.19 7.34 -24.36
C TYR A 86 -41.68 6.91 -24.41
N THR A 87 -41.95 5.81 -25.05
CA THR A 87 -43.32 5.27 -25.12
C THR A 87 -43.50 4.21 -24.04
N VAL A 88 -44.47 4.41 -23.17
CA VAL A 88 -44.83 3.46 -22.11
C VAL A 88 -45.31 2.15 -22.73
N THR A 89 -44.74 1.03 -22.25
CA THR A 89 -45.13 -0.31 -22.67
C THR A 89 -45.84 -1.06 -21.54
N ALA A 90 -46.48 -2.21 -21.87
CA ALA A 90 -47.08 -3.07 -20.86
C ALA A 90 -46.06 -3.56 -19.80
N ALA A 91 -44.76 -3.66 -20.15
CA ALA A 91 -43.71 -4.01 -19.21
C ALA A 91 -43.43 -2.85 -18.22
N ASP A 92 -43.41 -1.62 -18.72
CA ASP A 92 -43.20 -0.40 -17.88
C ASP A 92 -44.36 -0.21 -16.90
N LEU A 93 -45.60 -0.45 -17.36
CA LEU A 93 -46.78 -0.45 -16.48
C LEU A 93 -46.69 -1.53 -15.37
N THR A 94 -46.10 -2.67 -15.67
CA THR A 94 -45.88 -3.72 -14.68
C THR A 94 -44.80 -3.35 -13.69
N ASN A 95 -43.71 -2.69 -14.16
CA ASN A 95 -42.61 -2.20 -13.34
C ASN A 95 -43.01 -0.94 -12.53
N GLY A 96 -43.98 -0.17 -13.02
CA GLY A 96 -44.42 1.08 -12.42
C GLY A 96 -43.58 2.30 -12.81
N TYR A 97 -42.65 2.17 -13.77
CA TYR A 97 -41.80 3.28 -14.26
C TYR A 97 -41.31 3.01 -15.68
N ILE A 98 -40.92 4.09 -16.38
CA ILE A 98 -40.12 4.03 -17.60
C ILE A 98 -38.66 4.31 -17.23
N THR A 99 -37.70 3.80 -18.01
CA THR A 99 -36.29 4.08 -17.88
C THR A 99 -35.82 4.94 -19.06
N ALA A 100 -35.24 6.08 -18.73
CA ALA A 100 -34.59 6.98 -19.69
C ALA A 100 -33.08 6.95 -19.47
N THR A 101 -32.29 6.52 -20.45
CA THR A 101 -30.84 6.56 -20.40
C THR A 101 -30.35 7.96 -20.81
N LEU A 102 -29.56 8.58 -19.95
CA LEU A 102 -29.03 9.94 -20.11
C LEU A 102 -27.49 9.88 -20.22
N ASP A 103 -26.93 10.81 -20.99
CA ASP A 103 -25.50 10.96 -21.18
C ASP A 103 -24.95 11.94 -20.13
N ALA A 104 -24.01 11.48 -19.30
CA ALA A 104 -23.38 12.31 -18.27
C ALA A 104 -22.60 13.50 -18.87
N THR A 105 -22.15 13.41 -20.12
CA THR A 105 -21.45 14.52 -20.80
C THR A 105 -22.39 15.71 -21.13
N ALA A 106 -23.71 15.54 -20.96
CA ALA A 106 -24.68 16.61 -21.06
C ALA A 106 -24.70 17.52 -19.82
N ALA A 107 -23.99 17.20 -18.76
CA ALA A 107 -23.83 18.03 -17.58
C ALA A 107 -23.20 19.40 -17.95
N ASP A 108 -23.60 20.43 -17.22
CA ASP A 108 -23.00 21.76 -17.37
C ASP A 108 -21.49 21.69 -17.11
N PRO A 109 -20.63 22.12 -18.04
CA PRO A 109 -19.19 21.95 -17.93
C PRO A 109 -18.51 22.78 -16.82
N VAL A 110 -19.26 23.71 -16.20
CA VAL A 110 -18.75 24.57 -15.13
C VAL A 110 -19.18 24.05 -13.75
N THR A 111 -20.46 23.60 -13.66
CA THR A 111 -21.05 23.17 -12.38
C THR A 111 -21.07 21.65 -12.21
N GLY A 112 -20.84 20.89 -13.27
CA GLY A 112 -21.03 19.44 -13.28
C GLY A 112 -22.50 19.01 -13.20
N GLN A 113 -23.45 19.93 -13.18
CA GLN A 113 -24.85 19.63 -12.91
C GLN A 113 -25.62 19.26 -14.15
N ILE A 114 -26.54 18.31 -14.01
CA ILE A 114 -27.56 17.95 -14.98
C ILE A 114 -28.92 17.97 -14.29
N VAL A 115 -29.88 18.65 -14.92
CA VAL A 115 -31.28 18.70 -14.48
C VAL A 115 -32.06 17.69 -15.29
N ILE A 116 -32.81 16.82 -14.64
CA ILE A 116 -33.68 15.83 -15.24
C ILE A 116 -35.12 16.32 -15.08
N HIS A 117 -35.75 16.65 -16.20
CA HIS A 117 -37.15 17.07 -16.31
C HIS A 117 -37.95 16.04 -17.08
N ALA A 118 -39.12 15.67 -16.57
CA ALA A 118 -40.03 14.78 -17.27
C ALA A 118 -41.44 15.33 -17.36
N GLU A 119 -42.03 15.18 -18.53
CA GLU A 119 -43.43 15.56 -18.82
C GLU A 119 -44.14 14.50 -19.66
N ALA A 120 -45.44 14.41 -19.52
CA ALA A 120 -46.29 13.56 -20.36
C ALA A 120 -47.52 14.33 -20.82
N VAL A 121 -48.10 13.96 -21.96
CA VAL A 121 -49.28 14.64 -22.55
C VAL A 121 -50.43 13.67 -22.66
N ASP A 122 -51.59 14.04 -22.10
CA ASP A 122 -52.80 13.24 -22.22
C ASP A 122 -53.41 13.31 -23.63
N ALA A 123 -54.44 12.49 -23.89
CA ALA A 123 -55.09 12.44 -25.17
C ALA A 123 -55.83 13.71 -25.55
N GLN A 124 -56.04 14.63 -24.61
CA GLN A 124 -56.67 15.93 -24.78
C GLN A 124 -55.65 17.04 -25.00
N GLY A 125 -54.35 16.76 -24.85
CA GLY A 125 -53.25 17.68 -25.02
C GLY A 125 -52.88 18.45 -23.75
N ASN A 126 -53.37 18.05 -22.56
CA ASN A 126 -52.95 18.63 -21.31
C ASN A 126 -51.61 18.00 -20.85
N VAL A 127 -50.72 18.83 -20.36
CA VAL A 127 -49.37 18.42 -19.93
C VAL A 127 -49.38 18.09 -18.45
N ASP A 128 -48.89 16.91 -18.12
CA ASP A 128 -48.57 16.46 -16.80
C ASP A 128 -47.05 16.46 -16.64
N VAL A 129 -46.56 16.95 -15.53
CA VAL A 129 -45.12 16.99 -15.22
C VAL A 129 -44.84 16.24 -13.95
N ALA A 130 -43.65 15.65 -13.84
CA ALA A 130 -43.20 15.00 -12.60
C ALA A 130 -43.27 16.00 -11.43
N ASP A 131 -43.56 15.49 -10.23
CA ASP A 131 -43.75 16.30 -9.03
C ASP A 131 -42.56 17.25 -8.73
N ALA A 132 -41.35 16.86 -9.12
CA ALA A 132 -40.14 17.67 -9.03
C ALA A 132 -39.09 17.22 -10.04
N ASP A 133 -38.36 18.21 -10.58
CA ASP A 133 -37.12 17.93 -11.32
C ASP A 133 -36.07 17.40 -10.37
N VAL A 134 -35.23 16.52 -10.90
CA VAL A 134 -34.04 16.00 -10.16
C VAL A 134 -32.80 16.70 -10.71
N THR A 135 -31.97 17.23 -9.81
CA THR A 135 -30.67 17.80 -10.15
C THR A 135 -29.59 16.88 -9.60
N LEU A 136 -28.70 16.40 -10.46
CA LEU A 136 -27.54 15.63 -10.11
C LEU A 136 -26.26 16.42 -10.41
N THR A 137 -25.20 16.14 -9.68
CA THR A 137 -23.85 16.59 -10.02
C THR A 137 -23.05 15.37 -10.50
N ILE A 138 -22.39 15.49 -11.64
CA ILE A 138 -21.47 14.49 -12.15
C ILE A 138 -20.07 14.90 -11.69
N ASP A 139 -19.47 14.14 -10.78
CA ASP A 139 -18.11 14.36 -10.30
C ASP A 139 -17.37 13.02 -10.24
N THR A 140 -16.53 12.77 -11.22
CA THR A 140 -15.77 11.54 -11.38
C THR A 140 -14.26 11.73 -11.18
N THR A 141 -13.87 12.92 -10.68
CA THR A 141 -12.46 13.29 -10.51
C THR A 141 -12.06 13.13 -9.04
N PRO A 142 -11.17 12.20 -8.71
CA PRO A 142 -10.65 12.10 -7.36
C PRO A 142 -9.94 13.39 -6.94
N GLN A 143 -10.06 13.75 -5.68
CA GLN A 143 -9.19 14.74 -5.04
C GLN A 143 -7.82 14.14 -4.81
N ASP A 144 -6.76 14.94 -4.86
CA ASP A 144 -5.37 14.52 -4.57
C ASP A 144 -5.19 14.42 -3.05
N LEU A 145 -5.54 13.25 -2.51
CA LEU A 145 -5.54 12.96 -1.07
C LEU A 145 -4.24 12.30 -0.60
N ILE A 146 -3.65 11.45 -1.45
CA ILE A 146 -2.42 10.73 -1.16
C ILE A 146 -1.53 10.69 -2.41
N THR A 147 -0.21 10.63 -2.22
CA THR A 147 0.72 10.67 -3.36
C THR A 147 1.63 9.44 -3.39
N ALA A 148 2.56 9.32 -2.47
CA ALA A 148 3.63 8.31 -2.51
C ALA A 148 3.63 7.43 -1.27
N ILE A 149 4.18 6.23 -1.41
CA ILE A 149 4.44 5.31 -0.31
C ILE A 149 5.96 5.19 -0.13
N THR A 150 6.43 5.24 1.11
CA THR A 150 7.83 5.01 1.47
C THR A 150 7.92 4.07 2.66
N VAL A 151 9.03 3.36 2.78
CA VAL A 151 9.33 2.46 3.90
C VAL A 151 10.60 2.96 4.60
N PRO A 152 10.47 3.67 5.73
CA PRO A 152 11.62 4.30 6.40
C PRO A 152 12.64 3.32 6.95
N GLU A 153 12.25 2.10 7.24
CA GLU A 153 13.13 1.03 7.73
C GLU A 153 14.07 0.50 6.64
N ASP A 154 13.73 0.62 5.36
CA ASP A 154 14.64 0.36 4.24
C ASP A 154 15.68 1.50 4.17
N LEU A 155 16.73 1.36 4.98
CA LEU A 155 17.72 2.42 5.20
C LEU A 155 18.66 2.61 4.02
N ASN A 156 18.90 1.56 3.27
CA ASN A 156 19.81 1.55 2.13
C ASN A 156 19.07 1.78 0.79
N GLY A 157 17.73 1.65 0.77
CA GLY A 157 16.88 1.90 -0.38
C GLY A 157 16.94 0.79 -1.44
N ASP A 158 17.27 -0.45 -1.05
CA ASP A 158 17.38 -1.58 -1.98
C ASP A 158 16.07 -2.37 -2.15
N GLY A 159 15.04 -2.02 -1.36
CA GLY A 159 13.74 -2.70 -1.36
C GLY A 159 13.73 -4.01 -0.62
N ILE A 160 14.75 -4.31 0.19
CA ILE A 160 14.84 -5.49 1.03
C ILE A 160 14.91 -5.04 2.50
N LEU A 161 14.09 -5.63 3.34
CA LEU A 161 14.18 -5.45 4.79
C LEU A 161 14.94 -6.64 5.38
N ASN A 162 16.20 -6.41 5.69
CA ASN A 162 17.07 -7.39 6.36
C ASN A 162 16.81 -7.44 7.86
N ALA A 163 17.50 -8.32 8.58
CA ALA A 163 17.30 -8.52 10.02
C ALA A 163 17.60 -7.27 10.87
N ALA A 164 18.54 -6.42 10.45
CA ALA A 164 18.90 -5.20 11.18
C ALA A 164 17.87 -4.09 10.96
N GLU A 165 17.31 -3.99 9.75
CA GLU A 165 16.31 -3.02 9.36
C GLU A 165 14.93 -3.37 9.92
N LEU A 166 14.53 -4.64 9.85
CA LEU A 166 13.26 -5.10 10.39
C LEU A 166 13.23 -5.09 11.92
N GLY A 167 14.39 -5.27 12.58
CA GLY A 167 14.47 -5.39 14.03
C GLY A 167 13.91 -6.70 14.58
N THR A 168 13.42 -6.68 15.82
CA THR A 168 12.98 -7.90 16.55
C THR A 168 11.47 -8.01 16.72
N ASP A 169 10.69 -7.01 16.36
CA ASP A 169 9.24 -6.98 16.56
C ASP A 169 8.46 -7.61 15.39
N GLY A 170 9.15 -7.91 14.27
CA GLY A 170 8.54 -8.55 13.10
C GLY A 170 7.55 -7.65 12.36
N SER A 171 7.62 -6.34 12.57
CA SER A 171 6.79 -5.33 11.89
C SER A 171 7.65 -4.22 11.30
N PHE A 172 7.10 -3.52 10.32
CA PHE A 172 7.71 -2.35 9.71
C PHE A 172 6.64 -1.31 9.38
N ASN A 173 7.06 -0.08 9.11
CA ASN A 173 6.16 1.02 8.82
C ASN A 173 6.18 1.40 7.34
N ALA A 174 4.99 1.59 6.77
CA ALA A 174 4.81 2.30 5.53
C ALA A 174 4.35 3.72 5.85
N GLN A 175 4.99 4.72 5.27
CA GLN A 175 4.53 6.10 5.30
C GLN A 175 3.87 6.42 3.98
N VAL A 176 2.59 6.81 4.04
CA VAL A 176 1.83 7.28 2.88
C VAL A 176 1.78 8.80 2.94
N ALA A 177 2.42 9.43 1.96
CA ALA A 177 2.46 10.88 1.85
C ALA A 177 1.07 11.44 1.52
N LEU A 178 0.68 12.50 2.22
CA LEU A 178 -0.61 13.17 2.04
C LEU A 178 -0.53 14.18 0.89
N GLY A 179 -1.54 14.16 0.05
CA GLY A 179 -1.75 15.14 -1.02
C GLY A 179 -2.29 16.47 -0.51
N PRO A 180 -2.35 17.49 -1.37
CA PRO A 180 -2.76 18.85 -0.98
C PRO A 180 -4.23 18.96 -0.55
N ASP A 181 -5.09 18.02 -0.98
CA ASP A 181 -6.52 18.03 -0.66
C ASP A 181 -6.85 17.21 0.60
N ALA A 182 -5.87 16.52 1.19
CA ALA A 182 -6.06 15.77 2.43
C ALA A 182 -6.42 16.69 3.61
N VAL A 183 -7.40 16.28 4.40
CA VAL A 183 -7.87 17.02 5.56
C VAL A 183 -7.95 16.12 6.81
N ASP A 184 -8.11 16.74 7.97
CA ASP A 184 -8.38 16.02 9.21
C ASP A 184 -9.68 15.21 9.07
N GLY A 185 -9.58 13.90 9.31
CA GLY A 185 -10.68 12.96 9.11
C GLY A 185 -10.66 12.21 7.77
N THR A 186 -9.81 12.57 6.79
CA THR A 186 -9.58 11.76 5.59
C THR A 186 -9.22 10.32 5.98
N VAL A 187 -9.82 9.34 5.33
CA VAL A 187 -9.54 7.92 5.59
C VAL A 187 -8.67 7.38 4.48
N VAL A 188 -7.48 6.90 4.83
CA VAL A 188 -6.55 6.21 3.95
C VAL A 188 -6.59 4.72 4.25
N ASN A 189 -6.86 3.91 3.26
CA ASN A 189 -6.79 2.45 3.32
C ASN A 189 -5.41 1.99 2.88
N VAL A 190 -4.72 1.23 3.73
CA VAL A 190 -3.44 0.60 3.37
C VAL A 190 -3.60 -0.90 3.53
N ASN A 191 -3.51 -1.64 2.44
CA ASN A 191 -3.67 -3.10 2.39
C ASN A 191 -4.91 -3.60 3.14
N GLY A 192 -6.05 -2.88 3.00
CA GLY A 192 -7.33 -3.24 3.63
C GLY A 192 -7.51 -2.73 5.07
N THR A 193 -6.55 -2.03 5.64
CA THR A 193 -6.66 -1.41 6.98
C THR A 193 -6.84 0.09 6.85
N ASN A 194 -7.86 0.63 7.52
CA ASN A 194 -8.18 2.06 7.47
C ASN A 194 -7.41 2.85 8.54
N TYR A 195 -6.78 3.94 8.11
CA TYR A 195 -6.10 4.92 8.94
C TYR A 195 -6.78 6.28 8.75
N THR A 196 -7.16 6.92 9.85
CA THR A 196 -7.77 8.25 9.80
C THR A 196 -6.71 9.32 9.96
N VAL A 197 -6.61 10.20 8.98
CA VAL A 197 -5.69 11.34 8.99
C VAL A 197 -6.04 12.27 10.16
N THR A 198 -5.04 12.65 10.93
CA THR A 198 -5.15 13.58 12.06
C THR A 198 -4.43 14.89 11.74
N ALA A 199 -4.68 15.93 12.55
CA ALA A 199 -3.95 17.19 12.45
C ALA A 199 -2.42 17.01 12.61
N ALA A 200 -1.97 15.98 13.34
CA ALA A 200 -0.55 15.66 13.47
C ALA A 200 0.02 15.07 12.17
N ASP A 201 -0.73 14.20 11.50
CA ASP A 201 -0.33 13.61 10.22
C ASP A 201 -0.26 14.69 9.13
N LEU A 202 -1.22 15.61 9.11
CA LEU A 202 -1.18 16.77 8.20
C LEU A 202 0.05 17.64 8.44
N ALA A 203 0.45 17.84 9.71
CA ALA A 203 1.66 18.59 10.05
C ALA A 203 2.94 17.85 9.65
N ASN A 204 2.95 16.52 9.70
CA ASN A 204 4.04 15.67 9.27
C ASN A 204 4.09 15.50 7.73
N GLY A 205 2.94 15.62 7.07
CA GLY A 205 2.79 15.40 5.63
C GLY A 205 2.59 13.93 5.24
N TYR A 206 2.39 13.02 6.18
CA TYR A 206 2.16 11.59 5.92
C TYR A 206 1.38 10.93 7.07
N ILE A 207 0.73 9.81 6.77
CA ILE A 207 0.25 8.83 7.76
C ILE A 207 1.27 7.70 7.87
N THR A 208 1.29 7.03 9.02
CA THR A 208 2.10 5.82 9.23
C THR A 208 1.19 4.60 9.40
N ALA A 209 1.39 3.61 8.56
CA ALA A 209 0.75 2.31 8.63
C ALA A 209 1.76 1.25 9.07
N THR A 210 1.51 0.57 10.19
CA THR A 210 2.36 -0.53 10.65
C THR A 210 1.90 -1.83 10.01
N LEU A 211 2.82 -2.52 9.35
CA LEU A 211 2.60 -3.76 8.60
C LEU A 211 3.34 -4.91 9.26
N ASP A 212 2.75 -6.11 9.20
CA ASP A 212 3.32 -7.34 9.73
C ASP A 212 4.19 -8.00 8.65
N ALA A 213 5.49 -8.17 8.92
CA ALA A 213 6.41 -8.81 8.01
C ALA A 213 6.07 -10.29 7.74
N THR A 214 5.35 -10.95 8.67
CA THR A 214 4.91 -12.35 8.47
C THR A 214 3.81 -12.48 7.41
N ALA A 215 3.22 -11.37 6.95
CA ALA A 215 2.29 -11.34 5.83
C ALA A 215 2.97 -11.48 4.46
N ALA A 216 4.31 -11.51 4.41
CA ALA A 216 5.06 -11.71 3.17
C ALA A 216 4.67 -13.04 2.49
N ASP A 217 4.65 -13.01 1.17
CA ASP A 217 4.45 -14.22 0.36
C ASP A 217 5.51 -15.27 0.74
N PRO A 218 5.13 -16.49 1.15
CA PRO A 218 6.05 -17.48 1.69
C PRO A 218 7.05 -18.05 0.67
N VAL A 219 6.88 -17.73 -0.61
CA VAL A 219 7.75 -18.20 -1.70
C VAL A 219 8.71 -17.10 -2.13
N THR A 220 8.22 -15.86 -2.23
CA THR A 220 9.00 -14.73 -2.74
C THR A 220 9.54 -13.82 -1.64
N GLY A 221 9.03 -13.93 -0.41
CA GLY A 221 9.35 -13.01 0.67
C GLY A 221 8.76 -11.62 0.50
N GLN A 222 7.92 -11.38 -0.51
CA GLN A 222 7.47 -10.05 -0.90
C GLN A 222 6.17 -9.62 -0.22
N ILE A 223 6.09 -8.34 0.10
CA ILE A 223 4.88 -7.63 0.48
C ILE A 223 4.68 -6.49 -0.50
N VAL A 224 3.52 -6.44 -1.14
CA VAL A 224 3.08 -5.29 -1.93
C VAL A 224 2.28 -4.37 -1.01
N ILE A 225 2.66 -3.11 -0.98
CA ILE A 225 2.00 -2.07 -0.19
C ILE A 225 1.20 -1.21 -1.16
N HIS A 226 -0.11 -1.27 -1.02
CA HIS A 226 -1.08 -0.50 -1.79
C HIS A 226 -1.78 0.48 -0.85
N ALA A 227 -1.99 1.72 -1.28
CA ALA A 227 -2.72 2.71 -0.53
C ALA A 227 -3.74 3.44 -1.41
N GLU A 228 -4.94 3.63 -0.87
CA GLU A 228 -6.03 4.36 -1.50
C GLU A 228 -6.75 5.24 -0.47
N ALA A 229 -7.35 6.33 -0.93
CA ALA A 229 -8.21 7.19 -0.13
C ALA A 229 -9.47 7.54 -0.93
N VAL A 230 -10.55 7.84 -0.22
CA VAL A 230 -11.83 8.18 -0.85
C VAL A 230 -12.20 9.60 -0.48
N ASP A 231 -12.52 10.42 -1.48
CA ASP A 231 -12.96 11.79 -1.27
C ASP A 231 -14.41 11.87 -0.78
N ALA A 232 -14.89 13.08 -0.48
CA ALA A 232 -16.25 13.28 0.03
C ALA A 232 -17.35 12.95 -1.02
N GLN A 233 -16.99 12.87 -2.30
CA GLN A 233 -17.87 12.51 -3.40
C GLN A 233 -17.85 11.01 -3.71
N GLY A 234 -16.94 10.26 -3.05
CA GLY A 234 -16.82 8.82 -3.23
C GLY A 234 -15.84 8.41 -4.33
N ASN A 235 -15.09 9.34 -4.92
CA ASN A 235 -14.05 9.00 -5.88
C ASN A 235 -12.80 8.52 -5.16
N VAL A 236 -12.18 7.47 -5.73
CA VAL A 236 -11.00 6.83 -5.14
C VAL A 236 -9.74 7.46 -5.71
N ASP A 237 -8.91 7.96 -4.82
CA ASP A 237 -7.53 8.35 -5.08
C ASP A 237 -6.59 7.23 -4.64
N VAL A 238 -5.61 6.93 -5.44
CA VAL A 238 -4.60 5.90 -5.16
C VAL A 238 -3.22 6.51 -5.17
N ALA A 239 -2.31 5.99 -4.33
CA ALA A 239 -0.92 6.41 -4.36
C ALA A 239 -0.31 6.23 -5.77
N ASP A 240 0.59 7.12 -6.15
CA ASP A 240 1.20 7.17 -7.49
C ASP A 240 1.77 5.82 -7.96
N ALA A 241 2.25 5.00 -7.01
CA ALA A 241 2.71 3.64 -7.27
C ALA A 241 2.66 2.79 -6.01
N ASP A 242 2.34 1.51 -6.18
CA ASP A 242 2.53 0.51 -5.15
C ASP A 242 4.02 0.34 -4.85
N VAL A 243 4.35 0.06 -3.59
CA VAL A 243 5.71 -0.25 -3.16
C VAL A 243 5.80 -1.74 -2.83
N THR A 244 6.81 -2.41 -3.37
CA THR A 244 7.10 -3.81 -3.04
C THR A 244 8.37 -3.86 -2.22
N VAL A 245 8.30 -4.48 -1.04
CA VAL A 245 9.47 -4.81 -0.22
C VAL A 245 9.63 -6.32 -0.13
N THR A 246 10.86 -6.79 -0.02
CA THR A 246 11.20 -8.18 0.23
C THR A 246 11.68 -8.31 1.68
N ILE A 247 11.14 -9.26 2.42
CA ILE A 247 11.59 -9.58 3.77
C ILE A 247 12.62 -10.72 3.64
N ASP A 248 13.86 -10.40 3.94
CA ASP A 248 14.95 -11.39 3.99
C ASP A 248 15.80 -11.15 5.23
N THR A 249 15.59 -11.94 6.25
CA THR A 249 16.26 -11.83 7.55
C THR A 249 17.21 -13.01 7.80
N THR A 250 17.46 -13.82 6.77
CA THR A 250 18.26 -15.03 6.87
C THR A 250 19.66 -14.77 6.36
N PRO A 251 20.70 -14.77 7.21
CA PRO A 251 22.07 -14.66 6.75
C PRO A 251 22.46 -15.81 5.83
N GLN A 252 23.24 -15.51 4.81
CA GLN A 252 23.93 -16.54 4.03
C GLN A 252 25.07 -17.13 4.87
N ASP A 253 25.39 -18.41 4.68
CA ASP A 253 26.49 -19.11 5.33
C ASP A 253 27.83 -18.71 4.68
N LEU A 254 28.37 -17.59 5.13
CA LEU A 254 29.59 -16.97 4.58
C LEU A 254 30.86 -17.40 5.31
N ILE A 255 30.77 -17.63 6.63
CA ILE A 255 31.89 -18.05 7.49
C ILE A 255 31.40 -19.08 8.50
N THR A 256 32.29 -19.97 8.89
CA THR A 256 31.92 -21.05 9.82
C THR A 256 32.75 -21.04 11.11
N ALA A 257 34.03 -21.30 11.05
CA ALA A 257 34.87 -21.53 12.24
C ALA A 257 36.12 -20.65 12.24
N ILE A 258 36.63 -20.36 13.43
CA ILE A 258 37.90 -19.69 13.61
C ILE A 258 38.91 -20.71 14.16
N THR A 259 40.10 -20.73 13.57
CA THR A 259 41.23 -21.56 14.06
C THR A 259 42.50 -20.73 14.16
N VAL A 260 43.41 -21.12 15.03
CA VAL A 260 44.70 -20.45 15.18
C VAL A 260 45.82 -21.47 14.95
N PRO A 261 46.46 -21.46 13.76
CA PRO A 261 47.45 -22.45 13.39
C PRO A 261 48.71 -22.47 14.25
N GLU A 262 49.02 -21.34 14.89
CA GLU A 262 50.18 -21.22 15.80
C GLU A 262 49.96 -21.92 17.13
N ASP A 263 48.75 -22.16 17.59
CA ASP A 263 48.43 -23.02 18.73
C ASP A 263 48.61 -24.49 18.32
N LEU A 264 49.86 -24.95 18.33
CA LEU A 264 50.26 -26.24 17.79
C LEU A 264 49.75 -27.41 18.60
N ASN A 265 49.57 -27.23 19.91
CA ASN A 265 49.14 -28.28 20.83
C ASN A 265 47.63 -28.23 21.12
N GLY A 266 46.93 -27.14 20.70
CA GLY A 266 45.48 -26.97 20.86
C GLY A 266 45.03 -26.73 22.29
N ASP A 267 45.89 -26.16 23.13
CA ASP A 267 45.57 -25.91 24.55
C ASP A 267 44.95 -24.53 24.80
N GLY A 268 44.87 -23.71 23.78
CA GLY A 268 44.33 -22.34 23.85
C GLY A 268 45.31 -21.32 24.46
N ILE A 269 46.61 -21.69 24.56
CA ILE A 269 47.66 -20.82 25.06
C ILE A 269 48.74 -20.67 24.00
N LEU A 270 49.06 -19.43 23.63
CA LEU A 270 50.21 -19.14 22.78
C LEU A 270 51.42 -18.84 23.66
N ASN A 271 52.33 -19.82 23.78
CA ASN A 271 53.60 -19.66 24.48
C ASN A 271 54.66 -19.00 23.57
N ALA A 272 55.84 -18.66 24.13
CA ALA A 272 56.88 -17.97 23.41
C ALA A 272 57.40 -18.70 22.15
N ALA A 273 57.35 -20.02 22.11
CA ALA A 273 57.77 -20.81 20.95
C ALA A 273 56.73 -20.82 19.83
N GLU A 274 55.45 -20.78 20.19
CA GLU A 274 54.32 -20.75 19.29
C GLU A 274 54.09 -19.32 18.72
N LEU A 275 54.18 -18.30 19.58
CA LEU A 275 54.02 -16.91 19.15
C LEU A 275 55.21 -16.42 18.29
N GLY A 276 56.40 -17.00 18.45
CA GLY A 276 57.59 -16.54 17.75
C GLY A 276 58.17 -15.23 18.31
N THR A 277 58.82 -14.43 17.45
CA THR A 277 59.52 -13.23 17.84
C THR A 277 58.94 -11.91 17.30
N ASP A 278 57.91 -12.00 16.44
CA ASP A 278 57.30 -10.83 15.82
C ASP A 278 56.11 -10.27 16.61
N GLY A 279 55.65 -10.99 17.65
CA GLY A 279 54.56 -10.56 18.54
C GLY A 279 53.18 -10.59 17.88
N SER A 280 53.04 -11.27 16.74
CA SER A 280 51.78 -11.46 16.04
C SER A 280 51.47 -12.94 15.84
N PHE A 281 50.21 -13.23 15.57
CA PHE A 281 49.73 -14.57 15.25
C PHE A 281 48.61 -14.49 14.23
N ASN A 282 48.28 -15.59 13.57
CA ASN A 282 47.26 -15.64 12.56
C ASN A 282 46.00 -16.36 13.06
N ALA A 283 44.85 -15.75 12.80
CA ALA A 283 43.56 -16.40 12.86
C ALA A 283 43.14 -16.78 11.44
N GLN A 284 42.77 -18.05 11.24
CA GLN A 284 42.13 -18.49 10.01
C GLN A 284 40.64 -18.61 10.24
N VAL A 285 39.87 -17.85 9.45
CA VAL A 285 38.39 -17.90 9.42
C VAL A 285 37.97 -18.75 8.24
N ALA A 286 37.38 -19.92 8.53
CA ALA A 286 36.92 -20.84 7.51
C ALA A 286 35.70 -20.21 6.74
N LEU A 287 35.74 -20.33 5.42
CA LEU A 287 34.69 -19.82 4.56
C LEU A 287 33.56 -20.83 4.43
N GLY A 288 32.34 -20.34 4.52
CA GLY A 288 31.11 -21.09 4.29
C GLY A 288 30.83 -21.31 2.78
N PRO A 289 29.82 -22.12 2.44
CA PRO A 289 29.50 -22.47 1.06
C PRO A 289 29.01 -21.29 0.22
N ASP A 290 28.49 -20.24 0.86
CA ASP A 290 27.93 -19.06 0.16
C ASP A 290 28.96 -17.94 -0.02
N ALA A 291 30.18 -18.09 0.55
CA ALA A 291 31.25 -17.10 0.39
C ALA A 291 31.70 -17.00 -1.06
N VAL A 292 31.88 -15.80 -1.55
CA VAL A 292 32.33 -15.48 -2.92
C VAL A 292 33.52 -14.53 -2.93
N ASP A 293 34.15 -14.39 -4.08
CA ASP A 293 35.20 -13.37 -4.31
C ASP A 293 34.61 -11.96 -4.07
N GLY A 294 35.23 -11.21 -3.17
CA GLY A 294 34.73 -9.90 -2.74
C GLY A 294 33.93 -9.90 -1.43
N THR A 295 33.53 -11.06 -0.89
CA THR A 295 32.94 -11.12 0.45
C THR A 295 33.87 -10.45 1.46
N VAL A 296 33.31 -9.63 2.34
CA VAL A 296 34.06 -8.91 3.39
C VAL A 296 33.83 -9.60 4.73
N VAL A 297 34.92 -10.10 5.32
CA VAL A 297 34.92 -10.68 6.66
C VAL A 297 35.57 -9.69 7.62
N ASN A 298 34.85 -9.32 8.66
CA ASN A 298 35.37 -8.50 9.76
C ASN A 298 35.94 -9.40 10.86
N VAL A 299 37.19 -9.21 11.21
CA VAL A 299 37.81 -9.90 12.36
C VAL A 299 38.27 -8.86 13.36
N ASN A 300 37.66 -8.86 14.53
CA ASN A 300 37.96 -7.89 15.61
C ASN A 300 38.02 -6.42 15.13
N GLY A 301 37.08 -6.02 14.24
CA GLY A 301 36.96 -4.64 13.71
C GLY A 301 37.85 -4.35 12.49
N THR A 302 38.61 -5.33 11.97
CA THR A 302 39.42 -5.20 10.77
C THR A 302 38.79 -5.98 9.61
N ASN A 303 38.58 -5.32 8.47
CA ASN A 303 37.96 -5.93 7.30
C ASN A 303 39.01 -6.63 6.42
N TYR A 304 38.71 -7.87 6.04
CA TYR A 304 39.46 -8.69 5.11
C TYR A 304 38.55 -9.04 3.92
N THR A 305 39.02 -8.76 2.71
CA THR A 305 38.26 -9.10 1.50
C THR A 305 38.64 -10.48 1.01
N VAL A 306 37.69 -11.38 0.90
CA VAL A 306 37.88 -12.74 0.34
C VAL A 306 38.33 -12.63 -1.12
N THR A 307 39.38 -13.36 -1.45
CA THR A 307 39.91 -13.45 -2.81
C THR A 307 39.69 -14.86 -3.37
N ALA A 308 39.87 -15.01 -4.69
CA ALA A 308 39.82 -16.32 -5.34
C ALA A 308 40.85 -17.32 -4.75
N ALA A 309 41.97 -16.83 -4.19
CA ALA A 309 42.94 -17.68 -3.53
C ALA A 309 42.43 -18.17 -2.16
N ASP A 310 41.74 -17.32 -1.39
CA ASP A 310 41.13 -17.68 -0.12
C ASP A 310 40.00 -18.70 -0.31
N LEU A 311 39.18 -18.52 -1.34
CA LEU A 311 38.16 -19.50 -1.72
C LEU A 311 38.77 -20.87 -2.05
N ALA A 312 39.90 -20.86 -2.77
CA ALA A 312 40.63 -22.12 -3.09
C ALA A 312 41.25 -22.78 -1.85
N ASN A 313 41.65 -21.99 -0.85
CA ASN A 313 42.19 -22.46 0.43
C ASN A 313 41.06 -22.88 1.39
N GLY A 314 39.85 -22.31 1.24
CA GLY A 314 38.71 -22.51 2.14
C GLY A 314 38.74 -21.64 3.40
N TYR A 315 39.62 -20.65 3.49
CA TYR A 315 39.72 -19.73 4.64
C TYR A 315 40.38 -18.40 4.25
N ILE A 316 40.10 -17.35 5.01
CA ILE A 316 40.91 -16.14 5.04
C ILE A 316 41.87 -16.15 6.21
N THR A 317 42.99 -15.43 6.11
CA THR A 317 43.95 -15.28 7.21
C THR A 317 43.96 -13.84 7.72
N ALA A 318 43.64 -13.65 9.00
CA ALA A 318 43.73 -12.40 9.73
C ALA A 318 44.95 -12.40 10.65
N THR A 319 45.89 -11.46 10.47
CA THR A 319 47.04 -11.31 11.38
C THR A 319 46.66 -10.41 12.54
N LEU A 320 46.81 -10.92 13.76
CA LEU A 320 46.45 -10.25 15.00
C LEU A 320 47.69 -9.95 15.84
N ASP A 321 47.67 -8.85 16.59
CA ASP A 321 48.74 -8.41 17.48
C ASP A 321 48.52 -9.04 18.88
N ALA A 322 49.47 -9.83 19.36
CA ALA A 322 49.38 -10.42 20.66
C ALA A 322 49.38 -9.38 21.82
N THR A 323 49.89 -8.14 21.56
CA THR A 323 49.84 -7.07 22.57
C THR A 323 48.42 -6.52 22.80
N ALA A 324 47.45 -6.90 21.95
CA ALA A 324 46.06 -6.57 22.17
C ALA A 324 45.39 -7.44 23.26
N ALA A 325 46.07 -8.45 23.77
CA ALA A 325 45.55 -9.26 24.87
C ALA A 325 45.32 -8.41 26.13
N ASP A 326 44.29 -8.77 26.89
CA ASP A 326 43.97 -8.10 28.15
C ASP A 326 45.20 -8.18 29.09
N PRO A 327 45.70 -7.05 29.60
CA PRO A 327 46.93 -6.98 30.35
C PRO A 327 46.88 -7.66 31.73
N VAL A 328 45.69 -8.06 32.21
CA VAL A 328 45.48 -8.70 33.49
C VAL A 328 45.34 -10.21 33.33
N THR A 329 44.57 -10.64 32.34
CA THR A 329 44.25 -12.04 32.08
C THR A 329 45.16 -12.71 31.04
N GLY A 330 45.83 -11.90 30.22
CA GLY A 330 46.58 -12.38 29.04
C GLY A 330 45.67 -12.87 27.91
N GLN A 331 44.35 -12.68 28.01
CA GLN A 331 43.40 -13.25 27.06
C GLN A 331 43.10 -12.28 25.88
N ILE A 332 42.93 -12.88 24.73
CA ILE A 332 42.41 -12.21 23.52
C ILE A 332 41.25 -13.05 22.98
N VAL A 333 40.11 -12.38 22.71
CA VAL A 333 38.95 -12.99 22.06
C VAL A 333 39.00 -12.64 20.57
N ILE A 334 38.86 -13.65 19.74
CA ILE A 334 38.79 -13.53 18.29
C ILE A 334 37.34 -13.74 17.89
N HIS A 335 36.73 -12.68 17.37
CA HIS A 335 35.38 -12.64 16.82
C HIS A 335 35.46 -12.41 15.33
N ALA A 336 34.64 -13.13 14.55
CA ALA A 336 34.53 -12.91 13.10
C ALA A 336 33.07 -12.84 12.66
N GLU A 337 32.77 -11.91 11.79
CA GLU A 337 31.48 -11.72 11.19
C GLU A 337 31.62 -11.38 9.70
N ALA A 338 30.60 -11.70 8.90
CA ALA A 338 30.50 -11.31 7.50
C ALA A 338 29.07 -10.83 7.20
N VAL A 339 28.92 -9.99 6.19
CA VAL A 339 27.63 -9.43 5.81
C VAL A 339 27.30 -9.89 4.40
N ASP A 340 26.11 -10.45 4.21
CA ASP A 340 25.63 -10.86 2.89
C ASP A 340 25.20 -9.65 2.03
N ALA A 341 24.81 -9.92 0.80
CA ALA A 341 24.39 -8.87 -0.13
C ALA A 341 23.08 -8.17 0.29
N GLN A 342 22.29 -8.79 1.14
CA GLN A 342 21.03 -8.25 1.68
C GLN A 342 21.24 -7.49 2.99
N GLY A 343 22.47 -7.52 3.53
CA GLY A 343 22.82 -6.85 4.79
C GLY A 343 22.63 -7.69 6.05
N ASN A 344 22.30 -8.98 5.93
CA ASN A 344 22.23 -9.86 7.08
C ASN A 344 23.61 -10.28 7.53
N VAL A 345 23.81 -10.31 8.84
CA VAL A 345 25.12 -10.61 9.44
C VAL A 345 25.23 -12.09 9.76
N ASP A 346 26.22 -12.73 9.18
CA ASP A 346 26.68 -14.06 9.52
C ASP A 346 27.86 -13.98 10.48
N VAL A 347 27.88 -14.80 11.52
CA VAL A 347 28.94 -14.86 12.51
C VAL A 347 29.53 -16.26 12.55
N ALA A 348 30.83 -16.37 12.82
CA ALA A 348 31.46 -17.68 13.02
C ALA A 348 30.76 -18.45 14.14
N ASP A 349 30.71 -19.79 14.03
CA ASP A 349 30.03 -20.70 14.96
C ASP A 349 30.38 -20.47 16.43
N ALA A 350 31.60 -20.05 16.69
CA ALA A 350 32.06 -19.70 18.02
C ALA A 350 33.26 -18.75 17.99
N ASP A 351 33.29 -17.80 18.92
CA ASP A 351 34.49 -17.01 19.21
C ASP A 351 35.61 -17.92 19.74
N VAL A 352 36.83 -17.58 19.39
CA VAL A 352 38.02 -18.26 19.93
C VAL A 352 38.66 -17.36 20.97
N THR A 353 38.89 -17.91 22.20
CA THR A 353 39.62 -17.24 23.26
C THR A 353 40.98 -17.88 23.42
N LEU A 354 42.05 -17.09 23.27
CA LEU A 354 43.41 -17.50 23.50
C LEU A 354 43.99 -16.77 24.71
N THR A 355 44.96 -17.42 25.38
CA THR A 355 45.81 -16.79 26.40
C THR A 355 47.23 -16.63 25.85
N ILE A 356 47.76 -15.42 25.91
CA ILE A 356 49.15 -15.13 25.53
C ILE A 356 49.99 -15.26 26.80
N ASP A 357 50.82 -16.32 26.89
CA ASP A 357 51.76 -16.54 28.02
C ASP A 357 53.17 -16.86 27.50
N THR A 358 53.98 -15.83 27.41
CA THR A 358 55.36 -15.93 26.96
C THR A 358 56.36 -15.89 28.11
N THR A 359 55.87 -15.92 29.35
CA THR A 359 56.70 -15.81 30.53
C THR A 359 57.10 -17.19 31.05
N PRO A 360 58.38 -17.56 30.97
CA PRO A 360 58.82 -18.85 31.52
C PRO A 360 58.61 -18.89 33.03
N GLN A 361 58.12 -20.01 33.52
CA GLN A 361 58.11 -20.24 34.95
C GLN A 361 59.53 -20.47 35.45
N ASP A 362 59.82 -19.96 36.62
CA ASP A 362 61.13 -20.16 37.28
C ASP A 362 61.19 -21.59 37.89
N LEU A 363 61.41 -22.56 36.98
CA LEU A 363 61.47 -24.00 37.37
C LEU A 363 62.87 -24.46 37.81
N ILE A 364 63.89 -23.72 37.47
CA ILE A 364 65.24 -24.04 37.76
C ILE A 364 65.91 -22.89 38.51
N THR A 365 66.18 -23.07 39.79
CA THR A 365 66.73 -22.00 40.66
C THR A 365 68.24 -22.02 40.74
N ALA A 366 68.86 -23.17 40.58
CA ALA A 366 70.33 -23.29 40.68
C ALA A 366 70.82 -24.53 39.99
N ILE A 367 71.99 -24.48 39.47
CA ILE A 367 72.81 -25.65 39.07
C ILE A 367 73.93 -25.76 40.07
N THR A 368 74.04 -26.94 40.67
CA THR A 368 75.16 -27.26 41.60
C THR A 368 75.95 -28.40 41.02
N VAL A 369 77.24 -28.33 41.20
CA VAL A 369 78.18 -29.44 40.90
C VAL A 369 78.61 -30.00 42.20
N PRO A 370 78.04 -31.16 42.66
CA PRO A 370 78.34 -31.72 43.96
C PRO A 370 79.82 -32.12 44.17
N GLU A 371 80.53 -32.34 43.07
CA GLU A 371 81.98 -32.71 43.08
C GLU A 371 82.91 -31.50 43.26
N ASP A 372 82.42 -30.28 43.11
CA ASP A 372 83.15 -29.08 43.48
C ASP A 372 82.96 -28.75 44.96
N LEU A 373 83.69 -29.43 45.78
CA LEU A 373 83.55 -29.42 47.23
C LEU A 373 83.93 -28.10 47.90
N ASN A 374 84.72 -27.28 47.24
CA ASN A 374 85.15 -25.94 47.75
C ASN A 374 84.48 -24.78 47.07
N GLY A 375 83.65 -25.03 46.00
CA GLY A 375 82.90 -24.02 45.31
C GLY A 375 83.73 -23.01 44.49
N ASP A 376 84.95 -23.39 44.07
CA ASP A 376 85.84 -22.50 43.29
C ASP A 376 85.71 -22.65 41.77
N GLY A 377 84.81 -23.52 41.30
CA GLY A 377 84.54 -23.78 39.87
C GLY A 377 85.58 -24.70 39.23
N ILE A 378 86.48 -25.37 40.02
CA ILE A 378 87.51 -26.28 39.52
C ILE A 378 87.30 -27.69 40.12
N LEU A 379 87.16 -28.70 39.26
CA LEU A 379 87.07 -30.07 39.67
C LEU A 379 88.52 -30.64 39.89
N ASN A 380 88.88 -30.86 41.13
CA ASN A 380 90.18 -31.45 41.49
C ASN A 380 90.07 -33.01 41.49
N ALA A 381 91.15 -33.66 41.07
CA ALA A 381 91.24 -35.10 41.03
C ALA A 381 91.38 -35.70 42.47
#